data_196200c588a3897c5a67c99354e8a692
#
_entry.id   196200c588a3897c5a67c99354e8a692
#
_cell.length_a   1.000
_cell.length_b   1.000
_cell.length_c   1.000
_cell.angle_alpha   90.00
_cell.angle_beta   90.00
_cell.angle_gamma   90.00
#
_symmetry.space_group_name_H-M   'P 1'
#
loop_
_entity.id
_entity.type
_entity.pdbx_description
1 polymer ?
#
loop_
_entity_poly.entity_id
_entity_poly.type
_entity_poly.pdbx_seq_one_letter_code
_entity_poly.pdbx_strand_id
1 'polypeptide(L)'
;MMSEGQTTNSQRTPIEPSEAHVLVVEDNVPNFVLIARMLAFMGVQRCEWKTSGWQVVQFADTLPRVDLILMDIRLPYEDGYQALQKLRTNPRLKDTLVCAVTAEASEDQMRRAKKAGFNGFLGKPLDPDRFPTQIKRLLKGEEVWEWK
;
A
#
# COMPACT_ATOMS: atom_id res chain seq x y z
N MET A 1 16.93 4.69 -26.04
CA MET A 1 16.83 4.53 -25.48
C MET A 1 16.45 4.73 -24.47
N MET A 2 15.95 4.69 -24.10
CA MET A 2 15.57 4.99 -23.17
C MET A 2 16.25 4.90 -22.23
N SER A 3 16.24 5.34 -21.71
CA SER A 3 17.00 5.33 -20.91
C SER A 3 16.61 4.74 -19.81
N GLU A 4 17.22 4.34 -19.24
CA GLU A 4 16.96 3.78 -18.24
C GLU A 4 16.70 4.52 -17.19
N GLY A 5 17.07 5.52 -17.21
CA GLY A 5 16.83 6.35 -16.13
C GLY A 5 15.46 6.43 -15.77
N GLN A 6 14.68 6.02 -16.54
CA GLN A 6 13.41 6.27 -16.25
C GLN A 6 12.83 5.26 -15.55
N THR A 7 13.14 4.63 -15.06
CA THR A 7 12.63 3.71 -14.38
C THR A 7 11.54 3.78 -13.88
N THR A 8 11.25 3.06 -13.40
CA THR A 8 10.61 2.85 -12.42
C THR A 8 9.22 3.17 -12.47
N ASN A 9 8.69 3.89 -11.57
CA ASN A 9 7.27 4.14 -11.46
C ASN A 9 6.68 4.72 -12.71
N SER A 10 7.43 5.57 -13.37
CA SER A 10 6.93 6.19 -14.59
C SER A 10 6.72 5.18 -15.71
N GLN A 11 7.29 3.99 -15.60
CA GLN A 11 7.13 2.97 -16.62
C GLN A 11 6.03 1.97 -16.32
N ARG A 12 5.38 2.09 -15.17
CA ARG A 12 4.29 1.21 -14.85
C ARG A 12 3.08 1.57 -15.67
N THR A 13 2.33 0.56 -16.08
CA THR A 13 1.04 0.79 -16.70
C THR A 13 0.09 1.26 -15.61
N PRO A 14 -0.57 2.41 -15.79
CA PRO A 14 -1.55 2.87 -14.82
C PRO A 14 -2.68 1.86 -14.67
N ILE A 15 -3.17 1.71 -13.44
CA ILE A 15 -4.25 0.79 -13.15
C ILE A 15 -5.44 1.61 -12.72
N GLU A 16 -6.58 1.38 -13.39
CA GLU A 16 -7.80 2.06 -13.03
C GLU A 16 -8.36 1.47 -11.73
N PRO A 17 -8.98 2.29 -10.87
CA PRO A 17 -9.55 1.75 -9.64
C PRO A 17 -10.48 0.56 -9.85
N SER A 18 -11.28 0.57 -10.92
CA SER A 18 -12.21 -0.52 -11.19
C SER A 18 -11.51 -1.85 -11.49
N GLU A 19 -10.22 -1.80 -11.85
CA GLU A 19 -9.46 -3.01 -12.15
C GLU A 19 -8.47 -3.36 -11.06
N ALA A 20 -8.32 -2.53 -10.07
CA ALA A 20 -7.28 -2.70 -9.07
C ALA A 20 -7.62 -3.80 -8.07
N HIS A 21 -6.62 -4.59 -7.72
CA HIS A 21 -6.71 -5.59 -6.66
C HIS A 21 -5.93 -5.03 -5.47
N VAL A 22 -6.62 -4.67 -4.40
CA VAL A 22 -6.02 -4.02 -3.23
C VAL A 22 -6.07 -4.95 -2.03
N LEU A 23 -4.96 -5.07 -1.34
CA LEU A 23 -4.89 -5.79 -0.07
C LEU A 23 -4.69 -4.76 1.04
N VAL A 24 -5.54 -4.82 2.06
CA VAL A 24 -5.42 -3.93 3.22
C VAL A 24 -4.95 -4.77 4.40
N VAL A 25 -3.85 -4.36 5.02
CA VAL A 25 -3.32 -5.02 6.21
C VAL A 25 -3.52 -4.08 7.38
N GLU A 26 -4.51 -4.35 8.20
CA GLU A 26 -4.98 -3.46 9.27
C GLU A 26 -5.60 -4.29 10.37
N ASP A 27 -5.16 -4.12 11.63
CA ASP A 27 -5.67 -4.91 12.74
C ASP A 27 -6.91 -4.29 13.39
N ASN A 28 -7.22 -3.04 13.11
CA ASN A 28 -8.35 -2.35 13.71
C ASN A 28 -9.54 -2.40 12.76
N VAL A 29 -10.63 -3.05 13.20
CA VAL A 29 -11.80 -3.24 12.33
C VAL A 29 -12.40 -1.93 11.85
N PRO A 30 -12.66 -0.93 12.72
CA PRO A 30 -13.19 0.35 12.23
C PRO A 30 -12.30 1.02 11.19
N ASN A 31 -10.99 0.95 11.34
CA ASN A 31 -10.08 1.52 10.36
C ASN A 31 -10.17 0.79 9.03
N PHE A 32 -10.24 -0.54 9.07
CA PHE A 32 -10.40 -1.31 7.84
C PHE A 32 -11.72 -0.96 7.14
N VAL A 33 -12.81 -0.88 7.92
CA VAL A 33 -14.12 -0.58 7.33
C VAL A 33 -14.08 0.78 6.63
N LEU A 34 -13.45 1.77 7.26
CA LEU A 34 -13.32 3.09 6.65
C LEU A 34 -12.55 3.04 5.34
N ILE A 35 -11.40 2.36 5.35
CA ILE A 35 -10.58 2.22 4.15
C ILE A 35 -11.36 1.50 3.06
N ALA A 36 -12.03 0.40 3.41
CA ALA A 36 -12.79 -0.38 2.44
C ALA A 36 -13.91 0.43 1.80
N ARG A 37 -14.58 1.25 2.62
CA ARG A 37 -15.65 2.12 2.10
C ARG A 37 -15.10 3.17 1.14
N MET A 38 -13.98 3.79 1.50
CA MET A 38 -13.37 4.78 0.62
C MET A 38 -12.90 4.16 -0.70
N LEU A 39 -12.34 2.95 -0.64
CA LEU A 39 -11.93 2.24 -1.84
C LEU A 39 -13.14 1.89 -2.71
N ALA A 40 -14.21 1.38 -2.10
CA ALA A 40 -15.42 1.04 -2.84
C ALA A 40 -16.03 2.28 -3.49
N PHE A 41 -16.03 3.40 -2.76
CA PHE A 41 -16.62 4.63 -3.26
C PHE A 41 -15.89 5.14 -4.50
N MET A 42 -14.59 4.91 -4.61
CA MET A 42 -13.82 5.33 -5.76
C MET A 42 -13.77 4.26 -6.86
N GLY A 43 -14.51 3.17 -6.71
CA GLY A 43 -14.65 2.18 -7.76
C GLY A 43 -13.82 0.91 -7.63
N VAL A 44 -13.05 0.77 -6.54
CA VAL A 44 -12.25 -0.45 -6.32
C VAL A 44 -13.19 -1.59 -5.95
N GLN A 45 -13.17 -2.66 -6.74
CA GLN A 45 -14.08 -3.78 -6.52
C GLN A 45 -13.43 -4.97 -5.84
N ARG A 46 -12.11 -5.02 -5.79
CA ARG A 46 -11.40 -6.14 -5.20
C ARG A 46 -10.53 -5.66 -4.05
N CYS A 47 -11.02 -5.91 -2.85
CA CYS A 47 -10.34 -5.48 -1.63
C CYS A 47 -10.28 -6.68 -0.69
N GLU A 48 -9.07 -7.14 -0.41
CA GLU A 48 -8.84 -8.23 0.54
C GLU A 48 -8.34 -7.64 1.84
N TRP A 49 -8.53 -8.35 2.94
CA TRP A 49 -8.17 -7.87 4.27
C TRP A 49 -7.36 -8.91 5.02
N LYS A 50 -6.28 -8.43 5.64
CA LYS A 50 -5.48 -9.23 6.54
C LYS A 50 -5.33 -8.44 7.84
N THR A 51 -5.48 -9.11 8.99
CA THR A 51 -5.54 -8.43 10.27
C THR A 51 -4.19 -8.25 10.95
N SER A 52 -3.14 -8.88 10.45
CA SER A 52 -1.81 -8.77 11.04
C SER A 52 -0.75 -8.88 9.97
N GLY A 53 0.48 -8.54 10.34
CA GLY A 53 1.61 -8.71 9.42
C GLY A 53 2.04 -10.14 9.24
N TRP A 54 1.57 -11.03 10.13
CA TRP A 54 1.99 -12.42 10.09
C TRP A 54 1.40 -13.11 8.87
N GLN A 55 2.28 -13.76 8.11
CA GLN A 55 1.88 -14.50 6.91
C GLN A 55 1.26 -13.62 5.81
N VAL A 56 1.57 -12.33 5.78
CA VAL A 56 1.08 -11.45 4.72
C VAL A 56 1.53 -11.97 3.36
N VAL A 57 2.80 -12.38 3.23
CA VAL A 57 3.32 -12.86 1.96
C VAL A 57 2.59 -14.13 1.53
N GLN A 58 2.42 -15.07 2.46
CA GLN A 58 1.74 -16.31 2.15
C GLN A 58 0.32 -16.05 1.66
N PHE A 59 -0.37 -15.12 2.34
CA PHE A 59 -1.73 -14.77 1.94
C PHE A 59 -1.73 -14.08 0.57
N ALA A 60 -0.88 -13.10 0.38
CA ALA A 60 -0.81 -12.36 -0.88
C ALA A 60 -0.47 -13.29 -2.04
N ASP A 61 0.36 -14.30 -1.77
CA ASP A 61 0.78 -15.23 -2.81
C ASP A 61 -0.35 -16.15 -3.26
N THR A 62 -1.43 -16.28 -2.47
CA THR A 62 -2.58 -17.07 -2.87
C THR A 62 -3.55 -16.26 -3.76
N LEU A 63 -3.39 -14.94 -3.80
CA LEU A 63 -4.30 -14.10 -4.57
C LEU A 63 -3.88 -14.10 -6.04
N PRO A 64 -4.84 -14.04 -6.96
CA PRO A 64 -4.49 -14.06 -8.38
C PRO A 64 -3.64 -12.87 -8.77
N ARG A 65 -3.81 -11.76 -8.05
CA ARG A 65 -3.11 -10.55 -8.37
C ARG A 65 -3.18 -9.58 -7.20
N VAL A 66 -2.14 -8.83 -6.93
CA VAL A 66 -2.13 -7.78 -5.91
C VAL A 66 -1.44 -6.58 -6.53
N ASP A 67 -2.18 -5.51 -6.73
CA ASP A 67 -1.64 -4.29 -7.35
C ASP A 67 -1.14 -3.30 -6.32
N LEU A 68 -1.79 -3.22 -5.18
CA LEU A 68 -1.46 -2.26 -4.13
C LEU A 68 -1.75 -2.87 -2.78
N ILE A 69 -0.82 -2.71 -1.85
CA ILE A 69 -1.02 -3.09 -0.45
C ILE A 69 -1.03 -1.82 0.37
N LEU A 70 -2.10 -1.61 1.14
CA LEU A 70 -2.18 -0.54 2.12
C LEU A 70 -1.92 -1.19 3.47
N MET A 71 -0.80 -0.86 4.11
CA MET A 71 -0.35 -1.62 5.25
C MET A 71 -0.02 -0.71 6.43
N ASP A 72 -0.63 -0.98 7.58
CA ASP A 72 -0.23 -0.32 8.81
C ASP A 72 1.17 -0.83 9.18
N ILE A 73 1.97 0.05 9.74
CA ILE A 73 3.29 -0.33 10.20
C ILE A 73 3.19 -1.03 11.55
N ARG A 74 2.27 -0.56 12.42
CA ARG A 74 2.14 -1.12 13.76
C ARG A 74 1.13 -2.26 13.74
N LEU A 75 1.60 -3.44 13.44
CA LEU A 75 0.76 -4.63 13.34
C LEU A 75 1.18 -5.65 14.39
N PRO A 76 0.24 -6.49 14.87
CA PRO A 76 0.60 -7.55 15.80
C PRO A 76 1.44 -8.63 15.11
N TYR A 77 2.26 -9.28 15.89
CA TYR A 77 3.13 -10.41 15.51
C TYR A 77 4.29 -9.97 14.61
N GLU A 78 4.00 -9.49 13.42
CA GLU A 78 5.03 -9.08 12.48
C GLU A 78 4.64 -7.68 12.01
N ASP A 79 5.49 -6.70 12.21
CA ASP A 79 5.14 -5.32 11.86
C ASP A 79 5.25 -5.08 10.36
N GLY A 80 4.86 -3.89 9.93
CA GLY A 80 4.85 -3.55 8.50
C GLY A 80 6.21 -3.57 7.86
N TYR A 81 7.27 -3.23 8.60
CA TYR A 81 8.62 -3.28 8.04
C TYR A 81 9.06 -4.71 7.78
N GLN A 82 8.77 -5.60 8.72
CA GLN A 82 9.10 -7.01 8.55
C GLN A 82 8.33 -7.63 7.39
N ALA A 83 7.04 -7.32 7.30
CA ALA A 83 6.23 -7.82 6.19
C ALA A 83 6.74 -7.28 4.86
N LEU A 84 7.12 -5.99 4.80
CA LEU A 84 7.65 -5.40 3.58
C LEU A 84 8.93 -6.10 3.13
N GLN A 85 9.84 -6.40 4.07
CA GLN A 85 11.07 -7.10 3.72
C GLN A 85 10.77 -8.42 3.03
N LYS A 86 9.82 -9.16 3.57
CA LYS A 86 9.45 -10.46 2.99
C LYS A 86 8.79 -10.30 1.62
N LEU A 87 7.98 -9.26 1.45
CA LEU A 87 7.38 -9.00 0.15
C LEU A 87 8.46 -8.71 -0.89
N ARG A 88 9.45 -7.91 -0.53
CA ARG A 88 10.50 -7.51 -1.47
C ARG A 88 11.43 -8.66 -1.86
N THR A 89 11.45 -9.73 -1.09
CA THR A 89 12.27 -10.90 -1.43
C THR A 89 11.46 -12.00 -2.11
N ASN A 90 10.16 -11.84 -2.26
CA ASN A 90 9.32 -12.81 -2.94
C ASN A 90 9.35 -12.52 -4.45
N PRO A 91 9.73 -13.48 -5.30
CA PRO A 91 9.88 -13.20 -6.75
C PRO A 91 8.60 -12.69 -7.41
N ARG A 92 7.43 -13.10 -6.93
CA ARG A 92 6.19 -12.71 -7.53
C ARG A 92 5.69 -11.37 -7.01
N LEU A 93 6.02 -11.02 -5.76
CA LEU A 93 5.46 -9.86 -5.08
C LEU A 93 6.45 -8.71 -4.91
N LYS A 94 7.71 -8.91 -5.30
CA LYS A 94 8.76 -7.94 -4.99
C LYS A 94 8.52 -6.55 -5.55
N ASP A 95 7.76 -6.43 -6.62
CA ASP A 95 7.50 -5.13 -7.24
C ASP A 95 6.10 -4.58 -6.95
N THR A 96 5.36 -5.23 -6.06
CA THR A 96 4.02 -4.76 -5.68
C THR A 96 4.13 -3.40 -5.00
N LEU A 97 3.22 -2.50 -5.31
CA LEU A 97 3.17 -1.20 -4.66
C LEU A 97 2.70 -1.38 -3.22
N VAL A 98 3.45 -0.82 -2.28
CA VAL A 98 3.10 -0.92 -0.86
C VAL A 98 3.12 0.48 -0.26
N CYS A 99 2.00 0.89 0.30
CA CYS A 99 1.86 2.19 0.95
C CYS A 99 1.64 1.99 2.44
N ALA A 100 2.45 2.64 3.25
CA ALA A 100 2.27 2.60 4.70
C ALA A 100 1.10 3.50 5.08
N VAL A 101 0.24 3.04 6.00
CA VAL A 101 -0.88 3.81 6.50
C VAL A 101 -0.83 3.69 8.01
N THR A 102 -0.40 4.73 8.71
CA THR A 102 -0.09 4.58 10.13
C THR A 102 -0.49 5.80 10.95
N ALA A 103 -0.87 5.55 12.22
CA ALA A 103 -1.17 6.61 13.17
C ALA A 103 0.12 7.27 13.68
N GLU A 104 1.25 6.59 13.57
CA GLU A 104 2.53 7.18 13.97
C GLU A 104 3.13 7.95 12.80
N ALA A 105 2.44 8.99 12.40
CA ALA A 105 2.82 9.75 11.24
C ALA A 105 3.67 10.94 11.64
N SER A 106 4.88 10.99 11.15
CA SER A 106 5.79 12.11 11.34
C SER A 106 6.74 12.13 10.15
N GLU A 107 7.47 13.21 10.02
CA GLU A 107 8.44 13.30 8.94
C GLU A 107 9.52 12.23 9.09
N ASP A 108 9.95 11.98 10.33
CA ASP A 108 10.97 10.96 10.58
C ASP A 108 10.47 9.57 10.22
N GLN A 109 9.23 9.24 10.59
CA GLN A 109 8.66 7.94 10.25
C GLN A 109 8.49 7.81 8.75
N MET A 110 8.11 8.89 8.08
CA MET A 110 7.96 8.87 6.64
C MET A 110 9.31 8.61 5.96
N ARG A 111 10.37 9.28 6.41
CA ARG A 111 11.69 9.06 5.85
C ARG A 111 12.16 7.63 6.07
N ARG A 112 11.85 7.07 7.23
CA ARG A 112 12.22 5.68 7.54
C ARG A 112 11.47 4.72 6.61
N ALA A 113 10.20 4.96 6.38
CA ALA A 113 9.39 4.12 5.49
C ALA A 113 9.92 4.20 4.06
N LYS A 114 10.27 5.38 3.61
CA LYS A 114 10.81 5.57 2.27
C LYS A 114 12.12 4.80 2.11
N LYS A 115 12.99 4.90 3.11
CA LYS A 115 14.27 4.21 3.07
C LYS A 115 14.09 2.69 3.10
N ALA A 116 13.05 2.21 3.76
CA ALA A 116 12.78 0.78 3.87
C ALA A 116 12.24 0.16 2.58
N GLY A 117 11.74 0.98 1.67
CA GLY A 117 11.24 0.48 0.39
C GLY A 117 9.75 0.58 0.19
N PHE A 118 9.03 1.31 1.05
CA PHE A 118 7.63 1.60 0.78
C PHE A 118 7.52 2.53 -0.41
N ASN A 119 6.41 2.45 -1.13
CA ASN A 119 6.14 3.29 -2.28
C ASN A 119 5.32 4.53 -1.90
N GLY A 120 4.79 4.56 -0.70
CA GLY A 120 4.04 5.70 -0.21
C GLY A 120 3.84 5.64 1.28
N PHE A 121 3.34 6.74 1.84
CA PHE A 121 3.12 6.87 3.28
C PHE A 121 1.96 7.84 3.50
N LEU A 122 0.94 7.38 4.22
CA LEU A 122 -0.21 8.19 4.56
C LEU A 122 -0.39 8.18 6.07
N GLY A 123 -0.55 9.35 6.67
CA GLY A 123 -0.83 9.46 8.11
C GLY A 123 -2.31 9.29 8.40
N LYS A 124 -2.61 8.59 9.48
CA LYS A 124 -3.98 8.54 9.98
C LYS A 124 -4.25 9.74 10.88
N PRO A 125 -5.49 10.22 10.93
CA PRO A 125 -6.65 9.70 10.24
C PRO A 125 -6.62 10.06 8.76
N LEU A 126 -7.10 9.15 7.93
CA LEU A 126 -7.13 9.38 6.50
C LEU A 126 -8.18 10.45 6.18
N ASP A 127 -7.87 11.30 5.20
CA ASP A 127 -8.77 12.35 4.78
C ASP A 127 -9.62 11.84 3.62
N PRO A 128 -10.93 11.70 3.80
CA PRO A 128 -11.79 11.16 2.74
C PRO A 128 -11.75 11.98 1.44
N ASP A 129 -11.48 13.28 1.54
CA ASP A 129 -11.42 14.13 0.35
C ASP A 129 -10.13 13.92 -0.44
N ARG A 130 -9.04 13.59 0.25
CA ARG A 130 -7.74 13.42 -0.41
C ARG A 130 -7.47 11.98 -0.80
N PHE A 131 -8.06 11.04 -0.10
CA PHE A 131 -7.76 9.61 -0.28
C PHE A 131 -7.92 9.15 -1.72
N PRO A 132 -9.00 9.50 -2.44
CA PRO A 132 -9.14 9.03 -3.83
C PRO A 132 -7.98 9.47 -4.71
N THR A 133 -7.54 10.71 -4.59
CA THR A 133 -6.41 11.21 -5.37
C THR A 133 -5.12 10.51 -4.99
N GLN A 134 -4.91 10.27 -3.71
CA GLN A 134 -3.71 9.59 -3.22
C GLN A 134 -3.64 8.16 -3.80
N ILE A 135 -4.75 7.43 -3.74
CA ILE A 135 -4.76 6.06 -4.26
C ILE A 135 -4.61 6.03 -5.78
N LYS A 136 -5.27 6.94 -6.48
CA LYS A 136 -5.13 6.99 -7.94
C LYS A 136 -3.68 7.26 -8.34
N ARG A 137 -2.99 8.13 -7.63
CA ARG A 137 -1.59 8.41 -7.91
C ARG A 137 -0.73 7.17 -7.71
N LEU A 138 -0.96 6.44 -6.60
CA LEU A 138 -0.24 5.19 -6.37
C LEU A 138 -0.51 4.19 -7.49
N LEU A 139 -1.76 4.06 -7.94
CA LEU A 139 -2.11 3.14 -9.00
C LEU A 139 -1.52 3.53 -10.35
N LYS A 140 -1.09 4.78 -10.50
CA LYS A 140 -0.37 5.21 -11.67
C LYS A 140 1.12 4.96 -11.55
N GLY A 141 1.58 4.48 -10.41
CA GLY A 141 2.99 4.26 -10.17
C GLY A 141 3.72 5.45 -9.58
N GLU A 142 3.00 6.50 -9.18
CA GLU A 142 3.61 7.65 -8.54
C GLU A 142 3.78 7.40 -7.05
N GLU A 143 4.79 8.00 -6.45
CA GLU A 143 4.97 7.90 -5.00
C GLU A 143 4.13 8.96 -4.31
N VAL A 144 3.61 8.65 -3.14
CA VAL A 144 2.81 9.57 -2.35
C VAL A 144 3.36 9.58 -0.92
N TRP A 145 3.83 10.75 -0.47
CA TRP A 145 4.46 10.88 0.84
C TRP A 145 3.77 12.01 1.59
N GLU A 146 2.74 11.65 2.36
CA GLU A 146 1.93 12.65 3.04
C GLU A 146 1.64 12.22 4.46
N TRP A 147 2.42 12.75 5.40
CA TRP A 147 2.29 12.32 6.79
C TRP A 147 1.31 13.18 7.61
N LYS A 148 0.85 14.29 7.08
CA LYS A 148 -0.16 15.09 7.76
C LYS A 148 -1.22 15.62 6.79
#